data_fa9dc1f17d5496103157c329a31d4ac5
#
_entry.id   fa9dc1f17d5496103157c329a31d4ac5
#
_cell.length_a   1.000
_cell.length_b   1.000
_cell.length_c   1.000
_cell.angle_alpha   90.00
_cell.angle_beta   90.00
_cell.angle_gamma   90.00
#
_symmetry.space_group_name_H-M   'P 1'
#
loop_
_entity.id
_entity.type
_entity.pdbx_description
1 polymer ?
#
loop_
_entity_poly.entity_id
_entity_poly.type
_entity_poly.pdbx_seq_one_letter_code
_entity_poly.pdbx_strand_id
1 'polypeptide(L)'
;EYDKVYLIGCGTSYHASLFGAEIFRRRGINAYAVIASEFIVRPVRKDAKVLAFLVSQSGETADVLSLIADLKINKIKTVAVTNVTCSTLARLAEVYLPMCAGEEIAVASTKAYDAELIVFYKLAEYFSGENACDLTALSQEVNGYRLDENLLNKISDSEKIFSIGRNLDYYTALECALKLKEITYKNVNAYPAGELKHGPLALIDDKSLIIAFATDKDVFLKTLNGVSEGVYSGADCVIFTTEKCVKGYTGDKSKLCILKDFGELTSVLAILPMQY
;
A
#
# COMPACT_ATOMS: atom_id res chain seq x y z
N GLU A 1 -14.06 -11.70 19.57
CA GLU A 1 -13.57 -12.31 18.32
C GLU A 1 -14.58 -12.05 17.20
N TYR A 2 -14.12 -11.68 16.00
CA TYR A 2 -14.95 -11.42 14.82
C TYR A 2 -14.71 -12.55 13.80
N ASP A 3 -15.78 -12.99 13.13
CA ASP A 3 -15.73 -14.01 12.09
C ASP A 3 -15.16 -13.47 10.77
N LYS A 4 -15.36 -12.15 10.54
CA LYS A 4 -14.90 -11.47 9.34
C LYS A 4 -14.63 -10.00 9.62
N VAL A 5 -13.56 -9.50 9.02
CA VAL A 5 -13.15 -8.09 9.07
C VAL A 5 -13.10 -7.52 7.66
N TYR A 6 -13.76 -6.40 7.42
CA TYR A 6 -13.61 -5.62 6.20
C TYR A 6 -12.79 -4.37 6.46
N LEU A 7 -11.89 -4.03 5.52
CA LEU A 7 -11.20 -2.77 5.45
C LEU A 7 -11.66 -2.08 4.17
N ILE A 8 -12.36 -0.97 4.30
CA ILE A 8 -13.13 -0.35 3.21
C ILE A 8 -12.60 1.06 2.98
N GLY A 9 -12.11 1.34 1.78
CA GLY A 9 -11.55 2.65 1.41
C GLY A 9 -11.61 2.89 -0.09
N CYS A 10 -11.16 4.07 -0.52
CA CYS A 10 -10.99 4.45 -1.92
C CYS A 10 -9.56 4.92 -2.17
N GLY A 11 -9.04 4.71 -3.39
CA GLY A 11 -7.72 5.20 -3.80
C GLY A 11 -6.61 4.76 -2.83
N THR A 12 -5.85 5.71 -2.33
CA THR A 12 -4.76 5.52 -1.35
C THR A 12 -5.21 4.72 -0.13
N SER A 13 -6.36 5.07 0.47
CA SER A 13 -6.90 4.33 1.63
C SER A 13 -7.33 2.90 1.29
N TYR A 14 -7.72 2.62 0.04
CA TYR A 14 -7.92 1.24 -0.41
C TYR A 14 -6.59 0.48 -0.53
N HIS A 15 -5.53 1.10 -1.04
CA HIS A 15 -4.20 0.46 -1.10
C HIS A 15 -3.66 0.17 0.32
N ALA A 16 -3.84 1.09 1.26
CA ALA A 16 -3.51 0.84 2.66
C ALA A 16 -4.40 -0.27 3.27
N SER A 17 -5.67 -0.34 2.88
CA SER A 17 -6.58 -1.41 3.29
C SER A 17 -6.15 -2.79 2.76
N LEU A 18 -5.60 -2.88 1.55
CA LEU A 18 -5.02 -4.12 1.02
C LEU A 18 -3.84 -4.59 1.87
N PHE A 19 -2.93 -3.69 2.22
CA PHE A 19 -1.84 -3.96 3.15
C PHE A 19 -2.37 -4.42 4.50
N GLY A 20 -3.28 -3.67 5.12
CA GLY A 20 -3.86 -4.00 6.42
C GLY A 20 -4.56 -5.36 6.43
N ALA A 21 -5.35 -5.67 5.40
CA ALA A 21 -6.03 -6.95 5.29
C ALA A 21 -5.03 -8.12 5.19
N GLU A 22 -3.92 -7.94 4.45
CA GLU A 22 -2.87 -8.96 4.37
C GLU A 22 -2.16 -9.16 5.70
N ILE A 23 -1.80 -8.07 6.39
CA ILE A 23 -1.18 -8.12 7.72
C ILE A 23 -2.08 -8.84 8.73
N PHE A 24 -3.39 -8.59 8.67
CA PHE A 24 -4.37 -9.29 9.52
C PHE A 24 -4.46 -10.77 9.18
N ARG A 25 -4.50 -11.14 7.88
CA ARG A 25 -4.53 -12.55 7.45
C ARG A 25 -3.28 -13.32 7.87
N ARG A 26 -2.10 -12.71 7.81
CA ARG A 26 -0.84 -13.32 8.30
C ARG A 26 -0.91 -13.67 9.79
N ARG A 27 -1.77 -12.98 10.55
CA ARG A 27 -2.04 -13.23 11.97
C ARG A 27 -3.31 -14.02 12.23
N GLY A 28 -3.82 -14.72 11.21
CA GLY A 28 -4.99 -15.60 11.32
C GLY A 28 -6.34 -14.91 11.38
N ILE A 29 -6.40 -13.59 11.13
CA ILE A 29 -7.65 -12.83 11.10
C ILE A 29 -8.24 -12.89 9.70
N ASN A 30 -9.51 -13.28 9.58
CA ASN A 30 -10.23 -13.39 8.30
C ASN A 30 -10.59 -11.97 7.77
N ALA A 31 -9.66 -11.30 7.10
CA ALA A 31 -9.75 -9.91 6.69
C ALA A 31 -9.75 -9.73 5.16
N TYR A 32 -10.55 -8.76 4.70
CA TYR A 32 -10.73 -8.43 3.29
C TYR A 32 -10.68 -6.92 3.08
N ALA A 33 -9.87 -6.46 2.14
CA ALA A 33 -9.94 -5.10 1.64
C ALA A 33 -10.93 -4.99 0.50
N VAL A 34 -11.72 -3.92 0.48
CA VAL A 34 -12.73 -3.66 -0.56
C VAL A 34 -12.76 -2.18 -0.91
N ILE A 35 -13.03 -1.89 -2.17
CA ILE A 35 -13.26 -0.51 -2.64
C ILE A 35 -14.66 -0.10 -2.21
N ALA A 36 -14.79 1.07 -1.61
CA ALA A 36 -16.07 1.52 -1.06
C ALA A 36 -17.16 1.64 -2.12
N SER A 37 -16.86 2.18 -3.30
CA SER A 37 -17.81 2.31 -4.42
C SER A 37 -18.34 0.96 -4.94
N GLU A 38 -17.57 -0.12 -4.78
CA GLU A 38 -17.91 -1.45 -5.28
C GLU A 38 -18.47 -2.37 -4.18
N PHE A 39 -18.52 -1.87 -2.93
CA PHE A 39 -18.95 -2.68 -1.80
C PHE A 39 -20.48 -2.68 -1.63
N ILE A 40 -21.09 -3.83 -1.90
CA ILE A 40 -22.51 -4.04 -1.63
C ILE A 40 -22.64 -4.69 -0.26
N VAL A 41 -23.20 -3.96 0.69
CA VAL A 41 -23.52 -4.48 2.02
C VAL A 41 -24.62 -5.54 1.88
N ARG A 42 -24.28 -6.77 2.23
CA ARG A 42 -25.22 -7.90 2.22
C ARG A 42 -25.61 -8.29 3.63
N PRO A 43 -26.83 -8.79 3.86
CA PRO A 43 -27.23 -9.31 5.14
C PRO A 43 -26.24 -10.37 5.67
N VAL A 44 -25.82 -10.21 6.90
CA VAL A 44 -24.96 -11.19 7.61
C VAL A 44 -25.84 -12.20 8.31
N ARG A 45 -25.35 -13.42 8.48
CA ARG A 45 -26.03 -14.41 9.31
C ARG A 45 -26.22 -13.83 10.73
N LYS A 46 -27.33 -14.18 11.39
CA LYS A 46 -27.72 -13.60 12.69
C LYS A 46 -26.67 -13.83 13.79
N ASP A 47 -25.89 -14.89 13.66
CA ASP A 47 -24.84 -15.33 14.60
C ASP A 47 -23.44 -14.83 14.20
N ALA A 48 -23.26 -14.28 13.01
CA ALA A 48 -21.97 -13.84 12.53
C ALA A 48 -21.60 -12.46 13.10
N LYS A 49 -20.38 -12.36 13.63
CA LYS A 49 -19.78 -11.10 14.09
C LYS A 49 -18.89 -10.53 13.00
N VAL A 50 -19.31 -9.41 12.43
CA VAL A 50 -18.57 -8.73 11.35
C VAL A 50 -18.15 -7.34 11.82
N LEU A 51 -16.90 -6.99 11.51
CA LEU A 51 -16.31 -5.68 11.77
C LEU A 51 -15.94 -5.02 10.44
N ALA A 52 -16.24 -3.74 10.30
CA ALA A 52 -15.82 -2.94 9.16
C ALA A 52 -14.97 -1.76 9.62
N PHE A 53 -13.71 -1.70 9.18
CA PHE A 53 -12.90 -0.50 9.22
C PHE A 53 -13.23 0.35 8.00
N LEU A 54 -13.68 1.57 8.24
CA LEU A 54 -13.98 2.58 7.22
C LEU A 54 -12.81 3.55 7.18
N VAL A 55 -12.07 3.53 6.08
CA VAL A 55 -10.75 4.19 5.97
C VAL A 55 -10.86 5.40 5.05
N SER A 56 -10.58 6.58 5.58
CA SER A 56 -10.60 7.83 4.80
C SER A 56 -9.78 8.89 5.52
N GLN A 57 -8.76 9.42 4.87
CA GLN A 57 -7.92 10.48 5.43
C GLN A 57 -8.76 11.69 5.88
N SER A 58 -9.64 12.20 5.02
CA SER A 58 -10.50 13.35 5.33
C SER A 58 -11.71 12.99 6.21
N GLY A 59 -12.14 11.72 6.17
CA GLY A 59 -13.39 11.27 6.76
C GLY A 59 -14.65 11.85 6.11
N GLU A 60 -14.52 12.38 4.88
CA GLU A 60 -15.62 12.97 4.10
C GLU A 60 -15.81 12.29 2.72
N THR A 61 -15.15 11.15 2.48
CA THR A 61 -15.28 10.40 1.22
C THR A 61 -16.71 9.89 1.06
N ALA A 62 -17.42 10.38 0.03
CA ALA A 62 -18.83 10.12 -0.18
C ALA A 62 -19.17 8.62 -0.25
N ASP A 63 -18.39 7.84 -1.01
CA ASP A 63 -18.61 6.39 -1.15
C ASP A 63 -18.48 5.65 0.18
N VAL A 64 -17.53 6.05 1.03
CA VAL A 64 -17.36 5.46 2.36
C VAL A 64 -18.53 5.84 3.28
N LEU A 65 -18.96 7.10 3.26
CA LEU A 65 -20.07 7.59 4.08
C LEU A 65 -21.41 6.94 3.69
N SER A 66 -21.62 6.69 2.41
CA SER A 66 -22.85 6.07 1.89
C SER A 66 -23.12 4.68 2.47
N LEU A 67 -22.07 3.96 2.87
CA LEU A 67 -22.19 2.59 3.41
C LEU A 67 -22.68 2.53 4.86
N ILE A 68 -22.57 3.61 5.62
CA ILE A 68 -22.77 3.60 7.08
C ILE A 68 -24.19 3.16 7.45
N ALA A 69 -25.19 3.66 6.74
CA ALA A 69 -26.59 3.31 7.01
C ALA A 69 -26.83 1.81 6.83
N ASP A 70 -26.36 1.25 5.73
CA ASP A 70 -26.53 -0.17 5.41
C ASP A 70 -25.75 -1.07 6.35
N LEU A 71 -24.52 -0.67 6.74
CA LEU A 71 -23.72 -1.39 7.72
C LEU A 71 -24.46 -1.47 9.07
N LYS A 72 -25.04 -0.34 9.53
CA LYS A 72 -25.82 -0.30 10.78
C LYS A 72 -27.10 -1.16 10.71
N ILE A 73 -27.86 -1.08 9.61
CA ILE A 73 -29.04 -1.92 9.40
C ILE A 73 -28.68 -3.42 9.47
N ASN A 74 -27.54 -3.79 8.92
CA ASN A 74 -27.03 -5.17 8.93
C ASN A 74 -26.27 -5.54 10.21
N LYS A 75 -26.26 -4.67 11.22
CA LYS A 75 -25.59 -4.87 12.53
C LYS A 75 -24.08 -5.16 12.42
N ILE A 76 -23.44 -4.63 11.39
CA ILE A 76 -21.99 -4.70 11.22
C ILE A 76 -21.37 -3.57 12.03
N LYS A 77 -20.46 -3.93 12.95
CA LYS A 77 -19.73 -2.96 13.75
C LYS A 77 -18.80 -2.12 12.89
N THR A 78 -18.73 -0.82 13.16
CA THR A 78 -17.94 0.12 12.36
C THR A 78 -16.87 0.81 13.19
N VAL A 79 -15.66 0.86 12.63
CA VAL A 79 -14.53 1.62 13.15
C VAL A 79 -14.05 2.57 12.05
N ALA A 80 -14.09 3.86 12.30
CA ALA A 80 -13.50 4.85 11.41
C ALA A 80 -11.99 4.92 11.62
N VAL A 81 -11.21 4.87 10.54
CA VAL A 81 -9.79 5.24 10.53
C VAL A 81 -9.66 6.52 9.74
N THR A 82 -9.42 7.64 10.42
CA THR A 82 -9.42 8.96 9.79
C THR A 82 -8.42 9.90 10.46
N ASN A 83 -7.91 10.85 9.68
CA ASN A 83 -6.98 11.87 10.17
C ASN A 83 -7.71 13.09 10.77
N VAL A 84 -8.96 13.32 10.35
CA VAL A 84 -9.77 14.48 10.80
C VAL A 84 -10.74 14.05 11.88
N THR A 85 -10.43 14.42 13.13
CA THR A 85 -11.15 13.98 14.33
C THR A 85 -12.61 14.43 14.42
N CYS A 86 -12.97 15.56 13.80
CA CYS A 86 -14.34 16.07 13.73
C CYS A 86 -15.03 15.81 12.39
N SER A 87 -14.51 14.88 11.58
CA SER A 87 -15.14 14.51 10.32
C SER A 87 -16.49 13.80 10.49
N THR A 88 -17.26 13.78 9.42
CA THR A 88 -18.54 13.08 9.37
C THR A 88 -18.36 11.59 9.68
N LEU A 89 -17.34 10.96 9.11
CA LEU A 89 -17.03 9.55 9.36
C LEU A 89 -16.74 9.28 10.84
N ALA A 90 -15.91 10.11 11.49
CA ALA A 90 -15.57 9.96 12.91
C ALA A 90 -16.80 10.08 13.81
N ARG A 91 -17.77 10.93 13.45
CA ARG A 91 -19.03 11.11 14.22
C ARG A 91 -20.02 9.98 13.99
N LEU A 92 -20.04 9.37 12.81
CA LEU A 92 -21.06 8.38 12.45
C LEU A 92 -20.67 6.94 12.78
N ALA A 93 -19.38 6.61 12.83
CA ALA A 93 -18.90 5.29 13.21
C ALA A 93 -19.09 5.03 14.71
N GLU A 94 -19.12 3.76 15.14
CA GLU A 94 -19.24 3.40 16.54
C GLU A 94 -17.96 3.67 17.34
N VAL A 95 -16.82 3.52 16.69
CA VAL A 95 -15.49 3.83 17.25
C VAL A 95 -14.70 4.56 16.19
N TYR A 96 -13.81 5.45 16.61
CA TYR A 96 -12.89 6.09 15.70
C TYR A 96 -11.43 5.95 16.16
N LEU A 97 -10.53 5.74 15.22
CA LEU A 97 -9.08 5.65 15.41
C LEU A 97 -8.41 6.80 14.62
N PRO A 98 -7.71 7.71 15.32
CA PRO A 98 -7.00 8.80 14.65
C PRO A 98 -5.73 8.28 13.98
N MET A 99 -5.46 8.74 12.75
CA MET A 99 -4.20 8.44 12.04
C MET A 99 -3.02 9.22 12.62
N CYS A 100 -3.26 10.39 13.18
CA CYS A 100 -2.24 11.29 13.75
C CYS A 100 -1.15 11.71 12.74
N ALA A 101 -1.49 11.79 11.44
CA ALA A 101 -0.55 12.14 10.37
C ALA A 101 -0.26 13.65 10.29
N GLY A 102 -0.92 14.48 11.10
CA GLY A 102 -0.91 15.93 10.95
C GLY A 102 -1.74 16.40 9.75
N GLU A 103 -1.65 17.65 9.38
CA GLU A 103 -2.45 18.22 8.31
C GLU A 103 -1.94 17.75 6.92
N GLU A 104 -2.80 17.14 6.11
CA GLU A 104 -2.52 16.76 4.72
C GLU A 104 -2.98 17.90 3.82
N ILE A 105 -2.02 18.63 3.21
CA ILE A 105 -2.30 19.85 2.44
C ILE A 105 -2.41 19.53 0.95
N ALA A 106 -1.62 18.58 0.45
CA ALA A 106 -1.59 18.21 -0.95
C ALA A 106 -2.84 17.42 -1.38
N VAL A 107 -3.18 17.53 -2.67
CA VAL A 107 -4.22 16.68 -3.28
C VAL A 107 -3.80 15.21 -3.25
N ALA A 108 -2.55 14.94 -3.57
CA ALA A 108 -1.97 13.61 -3.46
C ALA A 108 -1.73 13.28 -1.97
N SER A 109 -2.42 12.28 -1.47
CA SER A 109 -2.21 11.78 -0.09
C SER A 109 -0.85 11.11 0.01
N THR A 110 -0.04 11.49 0.98
CA THR A 110 1.32 10.97 1.19
C THR A 110 1.48 10.41 2.60
N LYS A 111 1.81 11.23 3.59
CA LYS A 111 2.01 10.82 4.98
C LYS A 111 0.78 10.15 5.62
N ALA A 112 -0.44 10.44 5.12
CA ALA A 112 -1.64 9.76 5.58
C ALA A 112 -1.63 8.27 5.19
N TYR A 113 -1.13 7.92 4.00
CA TYR A 113 -0.92 6.53 3.62
C TYR A 113 0.00 5.81 4.59
N ASP A 114 1.15 6.39 4.89
CA ASP A 114 2.13 5.80 5.82
C ASP A 114 1.52 5.62 7.22
N ALA A 115 0.74 6.61 7.68
CA ALA A 115 0.02 6.51 8.95
C ALA A 115 -1.04 5.40 8.93
N GLU A 116 -1.77 5.22 7.83
CA GLU A 116 -2.72 4.10 7.66
C GLU A 116 -2.02 2.75 7.76
N LEU A 117 -0.86 2.58 7.10
CA LEU A 117 -0.06 1.34 7.20
C LEU A 117 0.33 1.07 8.67
N ILE A 118 0.82 2.09 9.38
CA ILE A 118 1.25 1.98 10.77
C ILE A 118 0.05 1.65 11.68
N VAL A 119 -1.11 2.28 11.49
CA VAL A 119 -2.34 1.99 12.25
C VAL A 119 -2.73 0.53 12.09
N PHE A 120 -2.77 0.01 10.86
CA PHE A 120 -3.13 -1.40 10.62
C PHE A 120 -2.08 -2.36 11.17
N TYR A 121 -0.81 -2.03 11.05
CA TYR A 121 0.26 -2.83 11.61
C TYR A 121 0.15 -2.90 13.15
N LYS A 122 -0.04 -1.76 13.82
CA LYS A 122 -0.20 -1.71 15.30
C LYS A 122 -1.47 -2.41 15.77
N LEU A 123 -2.56 -2.35 15.02
CA LEU A 123 -3.77 -3.13 15.31
C LEU A 123 -3.49 -4.65 15.20
N ALA A 124 -2.75 -5.06 14.17
CA ALA A 124 -2.39 -6.46 13.98
C ALA A 124 -1.50 -6.98 15.11
N GLU A 125 -0.48 -6.20 15.54
CA GLU A 125 0.33 -6.51 16.72
C GLU A 125 -0.51 -6.65 17.97
N TYR A 126 -1.43 -5.71 18.20
CA TYR A 126 -2.33 -5.74 19.36
C TYR A 126 -3.19 -7.01 19.38
N PHE A 127 -3.74 -7.42 18.23
CA PHE A 127 -4.58 -8.61 18.13
C PHE A 127 -3.80 -9.92 18.27
N SER A 128 -2.54 -9.96 17.85
CA SER A 128 -1.68 -11.15 17.98
C SER A 128 -0.89 -11.22 19.28
N GLY A 129 -0.83 -10.11 20.05
CA GLY A 129 0.02 -10.00 21.23
C GLY A 129 1.51 -9.84 20.91
N GLU A 130 1.85 -9.54 19.67
CA GLU A 130 3.21 -9.26 19.22
C GLU A 130 3.58 -7.78 19.50
N ASN A 131 4.87 -7.51 19.58
CA ASN A 131 5.40 -6.15 19.61
C ASN A 131 6.78 -6.17 18.93
N ALA A 132 6.79 -6.16 17.60
CA ALA A 132 7.94 -6.53 16.81
C ALA A 132 8.67 -5.35 16.16
N CYS A 133 8.03 -4.18 15.94
CA CYS A 133 8.64 -3.07 15.21
C CYS A 133 9.03 -1.90 16.11
N ASP A 134 10.31 -1.47 15.98
CA ASP A 134 10.80 -0.21 16.54
C ASP A 134 10.39 0.97 15.64
N LEU A 135 9.27 1.61 15.97
CA LEU A 135 8.77 2.78 15.24
C LEU A 135 9.69 3.99 15.37
N THR A 136 10.52 4.08 16.42
CA THR A 136 11.49 5.17 16.59
C THR A 136 12.59 5.08 15.52
N ALA A 137 13.12 3.88 15.33
CA ALA A 137 14.12 3.62 14.29
C ALA A 137 13.53 3.84 12.87
N LEU A 138 12.28 3.40 12.63
CA LEU A 138 11.59 3.66 11.36
C LEU A 138 11.43 5.16 11.12
N SER A 139 10.99 5.92 12.13
CA SER A 139 10.82 7.38 12.03
C SER A 139 12.14 8.10 11.72
N GLN A 140 13.26 7.65 12.28
CA GLN A 140 14.59 8.21 11.96
C GLN A 140 14.96 7.99 10.50
N GLU A 141 14.68 6.81 9.94
CA GLU A 141 14.93 6.52 8.52
C GLU A 141 14.04 7.38 7.61
N VAL A 142 12.74 7.50 7.93
CA VAL A 142 11.80 8.36 7.18
C VAL A 142 12.30 9.82 7.18
N ASN A 143 12.65 10.37 8.33
CA ASN A 143 13.14 11.75 8.43
C ASN A 143 14.51 11.96 7.78
N GLY A 144 15.33 10.91 7.73
CA GLY A 144 16.65 10.89 7.08
C GLY A 144 16.61 10.68 5.58
N TYR A 145 15.47 10.29 5.02
CA TYR A 145 15.35 9.98 3.59
C TYR A 145 15.73 11.18 2.73
N ARG A 146 16.43 10.90 1.63
CA ARG A 146 16.79 11.88 0.59
C ARG A 146 16.48 11.29 -0.77
N LEU A 147 15.79 12.07 -1.58
CA LEU A 147 15.43 11.67 -2.93
C LEU A 147 16.67 11.55 -3.83
N ASP A 148 16.71 10.48 -4.61
CA ASP A 148 17.76 10.23 -5.60
C ASP A 148 17.41 10.96 -6.90
N GLU A 149 18.25 11.93 -7.31
CA GLU A 149 18.09 12.68 -8.56
C GLU A 149 18.13 11.76 -9.80
N ASN A 150 18.86 10.67 -9.76
CA ASN A 150 18.88 9.70 -10.86
C ASN A 150 17.52 9.03 -11.04
N LEU A 151 16.80 8.74 -9.95
CA LEU A 151 15.43 8.23 -10.03
C LEU A 151 14.49 9.26 -10.66
N LEU A 152 14.60 10.54 -10.27
CA LEU A 152 13.81 11.62 -10.88
C LEU A 152 14.04 11.72 -12.38
N ASN A 153 15.30 11.68 -12.82
CA ASN A 153 15.64 11.73 -14.24
C ASN A 153 15.02 10.54 -15.00
N LYS A 154 15.16 9.33 -14.45
CA LYS A 154 14.55 8.13 -15.07
C LYS A 154 13.02 8.23 -15.18
N ILE A 155 12.34 8.74 -14.15
CA ILE A 155 10.89 8.97 -14.17
C ILE A 155 10.56 10.06 -15.23
N SER A 156 11.34 11.14 -15.28
CA SER A 156 11.13 12.23 -16.24
C SER A 156 11.29 11.79 -17.69
N ASP A 157 12.32 11.01 -17.98
CA ASP A 157 12.68 10.61 -19.34
C ASP A 157 11.79 9.50 -19.90
N SER A 158 11.10 8.76 -19.03
CA SER A 158 10.27 7.63 -19.44
C SER A 158 8.88 8.08 -19.92
N GLU A 159 8.39 7.49 -21.00
CA GLU A 159 7.03 7.70 -21.51
C GLU A 159 5.99 6.79 -20.81
N LYS A 160 6.41 5.58 -20.44
CA LYS A 160 5.57 4.56 -19.79
C LYS A 160 6.27 4.04 -18.55
N ILE A 161 5.51 3.91 -17.47
CA ILE A 161 6.05 3.41 -16.21
C ILE A 161 5.23 2.21 -15.75
N PHE A 162 5.93 1.13 -15.44
CA PHE A 162 5.36 -0.11 -14.93
C PHE A 162 5.83 -0.31 -13.49
N SER A 163 4.91 -0.18 -12.53
CA SER A 163 5.20 -0.44 -11.13
C SER A 163 4.85 -1.88 -10.81
N ILE A 164 5.79 -2.66 -10.28
CA ILE A 164 5.57 -4.08 -10.03
C ILE A 164 6.04 -4.52 -8.65
N GLY A 165 5.37 -5.54 -8.11
CA GLY A 165 5.72 -6.16 -6.84
C GLY A 165 5.00 -7.49 -6.64
N ARG A 166 5.28 -8.16 -5.52
CA ARG A 166 4.56 -9.37 -5.07
C ARG A 166 4.17 -9.23 -3.61
N ASN A 167 3.08 -9.85 -3.20
CA ASN A 167 2.57 -9.79 -1.82
C ASN A 167 2.38 -8.32 -1.38
N LEU A 168 2.93 -7.91 -0.25
CA LEU A 168 2.87 -6.52 0.25
C LEU A 168 3.50 -5.52 -0.73
N ASP A 169 4.58 -5.90 -1.40
CA ASP A 169 5.26 -5.08 -2.39
C ASP A 169 4.34 -4.71 -3.59
N TYR A 170 3.36 -5.56 -3.93
CA TYR A 170 2.37 -5.23 -4.94
C TYR A 170 1.44 -4.09 -4.48
N TYR A 171 1.08 -4.04 -3.21
CA TYR A 171 0.25 -2.94 -2.70
C TYR A 171 1.03 -1.62 -2.67
N THR A 172 2.33 -1.67 -2.37
CA THR A 172 3.23 -0.52 -2.54
C THR A 172 3.33 -0.11 -4.01
N ALA A 173 3.37 -1.06 -4.94
CA ALA A 173 3.39 -0.78 -6.38
C ALA A 173 2.09 -0.10 -6.87
N LEU A 174 0.93 -0.48 -6.32
CA LEU A 174 -0.35 0.19 -6.61
C LEU A 174 -0.32 1.66 -6.16
N GLU A 175 0.17 1.92 -4.96
CA GLU A 175 0.28 3.28 -4.44
C GLU A 175 1.30 4.12 -5.21
N CYS A 176 2.47 3.55 -5.54
CA CYS A 176 3.46 4.16 -6.44
C CYS A 176 2.82 4.61 -7.75
N ALA A 177 2.08 3.72 -8.42
CA ALA A 177 1.42 4.04 -9.67
C ALA A 177 0.38 5.15 -9.52
N LEU A 178 -0.36 5.17 -8.42
CA LEU A 178 -1.33 6.24 -8.14
C LEU A 178 -0.62 7.58 -7.93
N LYS A 179 0.40 7.65 -7.07
CA LYS A 179 1.14 8.89 -6.80
C LYS A 179 1.78 9.46 -8.05
N LEU A 180 2.47 8.63 -8.82
CA LEU A 180 3.10 9.09 -10.07
C LEU A 180 2.07 9.58 -11.09
N LYS A 181 0.89 8.94 -11.23
CA LYS A 181 -0.19 9.46 -12.08
C LYS A 181 -0.64 10.84 -11.64
N GLU A 182 -0.88 11.04 -10.34
CA GLU A 182 -1.39 12.29 -9.78
C GLU A 182 -0.41 13.45 -9.95
N ILE A 183 0.89 13.18 -9.82
CA ILE A 183 1.95 14.20 -9.77
C ILE A 183 2.53 14.46 -11.16
N THR A 184 2.78 13.41 -11.95
CA THR A 184 3.50 13.52 -13.23
C THR A 184 2.59 13.54 -14.45
N TYR A 185 1.32 13.19 -14.30
CA TYR A 185 0.34 13.01 -15.38
C TYR A 185 0.75 11.97 -16.43
N LYS A 186 1.72 11.10 -16.10
CA LYS A 186 2.19 10.01 -16.98
C LYS A 186 1.30 8.78 -16.90
N ASN A 187 1.38 7.94 -17.93
CA ASN A 187 0.73 6.64 -17.92
C ASN A 187 1.54 5.64 -17.07
N VAL A 188 1.14 5.49 -15.81
CA VAL A 188 1.77 4.59 -14.85
C VAL A 188 0.80 3.48 -14.50
N ASN A 189 1.20 2.22 -14.64
CA ASN A 189 0.35 1.08 -14.32
C ASN A 189 1.05 0.14 -13.34
N ALA A 190 0.29 -0.39 -12.38
CA ALA A 190 0.79 -1.37 -11.43
C ALA A 190 0.32 -2.77 -11.79
N TYR A 191 1.22 -3.74 -11.66
CA TYR A 191 0.93 -5.16 -11.88
C TYR A 191 1.58 -6.04 -10.82
N PRO A 192 0.96 -7.15 -10.42
CA PRO A 192 1.71 -8.21 -9.76
C PRO A 192 2.87 -8.64 -10.67
N ALA A 193 4.10 -8.73 -10.16
CA ALA A 193 5.26 -8.97 -10.99
C ALA A 193 5.16 -10.25 -11.84
N GLY A 194 4.38 -11.25 -11.41
CA GLY A 194 4.10 -12.47 -12.19
C GLY A 194 3.15 -12.27 -13.33
N GLU A 195 2.31 -11.22 -13.30
CA GLU A 195 1.31 -10.94 -14.34
C GLU A 195 1.84 -10.08 -15.48
N LEU A 196 3.07 -9.54 -15.35
CA LEU A 196 3.66 -8.68 -16.38
C LEU A 196 3.72 -9.39 -17.74
N LYS A 197 4.05 -10.67 -17.77
CA LYS A 197 4.13 -11.51 -18.98
C LYS A 197 2.78 -11.91 -19.58
N HIS A 198 1.67 -11.70 -18.87
CA HIS A 198 0.35 -12.10 -19.33
C HIS A 198 -0.41 -10.96 -20.04
N GLY A 199 0.31 -10.16 -20.82
CA GLY A 199 -0.23 -9.06 -21.64
C GLY A 199 0.58 -7.77 -21.53
N PRO A 200 0.78 -7.20 -20.33
CA PRO A 200 1.46 -5.91 -20.16
C PRO A 200 2.85 -5.82 -20.78
N LEU A 201 3.59 -6.94 -20.85
CA LEU A 201 4.92 -7.02 -21.46
C LEU A 201 4.94 -6.56 -22.92
N ALA A 202 3.83 -6.73 -23.66
CA ALA A 202 3.70 -6.26 -25.05
C ALA A 202 3.73 -4.73 -25.19
N LEU A 203 3.54 -3.98 -24.10
CA LEU A 203 3.56 -2.52 -24.07
C LEU A 203 4.94 -1.95 -23.75
N ILE A 204 5.88 -2.81 -23.36
CA ILE A 204 7.22 -2.42 -22.89
C ILE A 204 8.15 -2.24 -24.07
N ASP A 205 8.92 -1.16 -24.07
CA ASP A 205 9.93 -0.77 -25.05
C ASP A 205 11.08 -0.01 -24.36
N ASP A 206 11.97 0.57 -25.18
CA ASP A 206 13.15 1.33 -24.74
C ASP A 206 12.83 2.70 -24.08
N LYS A 207 11.56 3.12 -24.11
CA LYS A 207 11.06 4.32 -23.41
C LYS A 207 10.29 3.99 -22.13
N SER A 208 10.36 2.75 -21.73
CA SER A 208 9.65 2.24 -20.56
C SER A 208 10.58 2.16 -19.34
N LEU A 209 10.02 2.49 -18.16
CA LEU A 209 10.68 2.31 -16.86
C LEU A 209 9.91 1.28 -16.03
N ILE A 210 10.62 0.33 -15.47
CA ILE A 210 10.09 -0.58 -14.46
C ILE A 210 10.55 -0.11 -13.08
N ILE A 211 9.59 0.21 -12.21
CA ILE A 211 9.82 0.45 -10.79
C ILE A 211 9.36 -0.80 -10.05
N ALA A 212 10.31 -1.57 -9.53
CA ALA A 212 10.04 -2.82 -8.86
C ALA A 212 10.22 -2.71 -7.34
N PHE A 213 9.26 -3.22 -6.59
CA PHE A 213 9.36 -3.41 -5.15
C PHE A 213 9.62 -4.90 -4.87
N ALA A 214 10.73 -5.20 -4.21
CA ALA A 214 11.23 -6.55 -3.97
C ALA A 214 11.85 -6.64 -2.56
N THR A 215 11.07 -6.32 -1.54
CA THR A 215 11.49 -6.27 -0.13
C THR A 215 11.20 -7.57 0.61
N ASP A 216 10.36 -8.44 0.04
CA ASP A 216 10.03 -9.76 0.58
C ASP A 216 11.02 -10.81 0.06
N LYS A 217 11.87 -11.35 0.97
CA LYS A 217 12.92 -12.32 0.67
C LYS A 217 12.39 -13.59 -0.02
N ASP A 218 11.20 -14.06 0.35
CA ASP A 218 10.67 -15.33 -0.12
C ASP A 218 10.23 -15.28 -1.59
N VAL A 219 9.94 -14.08 -2.08
CA VAL A 219 9.53 -13.83 -3.47
C VAL A 219 10.48 -12.93 -4.25
N PHE A 220 11.59 -12.52 -3.66
CA PHE A 220 12.59 -11.62 -4.27
C PHE A 220 13.00 -12.07 -5.67
N LEU A 221 13.54 -13.29 -5.81
CA LEU A 221 13.96 -13.81 -7.12
C LEU A 221 12.81 -13.92 -8.13
N LYS A 222 11.60 -14.23 -7.65
CA LYS A 222 10.41 -14.28 -8.51
C LYS A 222 10.00 -12.89 -9.02
N THR A 223 10.20 -11.84 -8.21
CA THR A 223 10.00 -10.45 -8.64
C THR A 223 11.03 -10.03 -9.64
N LEU A 224 12.32 -10.38 -9.42
CA LEU A 224 13.40 -10.09 -10.35
C LEU A 224 13.23 -10.78 -11.71
N ASN A 225 12.62 -11.95 -11.78
CA ASN A 225 12.29 -12.58 -13.05
C ASN A 225 11.36 -11.69 -13.90
N GLY A 226 10.32 -11.10 -13.27
CA GLY A 226 9.46 -10.14 -13.97
C GLY A 226 10.21 -8.87 -14.43
N VAL A 227 11.13 -8.36 -13.61
CA VAL A 227 12.01 -7.23 -14.01
C VAL A 227 12.84 -7.63 -15.21
N SER A 228 13.48 -8.81 -15.18
CA SER A 228 14.36 -9.28 -16.26
C SER A 228 13.61 -9.45 -17.58
N GLU A 229 12.37 -9.93 -17.55
CA GLU A 229 11.50 -10.04 -18.73
C GLU A 229 11.26 -8.67 -19.37
N GLY A 230 10.98 -7.64 -18.57
CA GLY A 230 10.76 -6.28 -19.08
C GLY A 230 12.04 -5.59 -19.54
N VAL A 231 13.16 -5.80 -18.86
CA VAL A 231 14.48 -5.30 -19.28
C VAL A 231 14.89 -5.94 -20.62
N TYR A 232 14.62 -7.22 -20.81
CA TYR A 232 14.85 -7.89 -22.10
C TYR A 232 14.02 -7.28 -23.23
N SER A 233 12.83 -6.72 -22.92
CA SER A 233 11.98 -5.99 -23.87
C SER A 233 12.43 -4.54 -24.10
N GLY A 234 13.50 -4.07 -23.45
CA GLY A 234 14.09 -2.75 -23.65
C GLY A 234 13.93 -1.77 -22.48
N ALA A 235 13.12 -2.07 -21.47
CA ALA A 235 12.89 -1.14 -20.36
C ALA A 235 14.16 -0.88 -19.53
N ASP A 236 14.29 0.35 -19.01
CA ASP A 236 15.15 0.60 -17.86
C ASP A 236 14.44 0.16 -16.56
N CYS A 237 15.18 0.01 -15.47
CA CYS A 237 14.58 -0.39 -14.21
C CYS A 237 15.24 0.25 -12.99
N VAL A 238 14.44 0.34 -11.91
CA VAL A 238 14.88 0.63 -10.54
C VAL A 238 14.20 -0.39 -9.61
N ILE A 239 14.97 -0.97 -8.68
CA ILE A 239 14.50 -2.03 -7.81
C ILE A 239 14.70 -1.61 -6.36
N PHE A 240 13.60 -1.36 -5.64
CA PHE A 240 13.62 -1.12 -4.20
C PHE A 240 13.65 -2.46 -3.47
N THR A 241 14.65 -2.65 -2.62
CA THR A 241 14.89 -3.92 -1.93
C THR A 241 15.58 -3.71 -0.59
N THR A 242 15.89 -4.79 0.13
CA THR A 242 16.60 -4.75 1.41
C THR A 242 17.91 -5.52 1.37
N GLU A 243 18.84 -5.22 2.28
CA GLU A 243 20.11 -5.98 2.41
C GLU A 243 19.87 -7.48 2.60
N LYS A 244 18.80 -7.84 3.31
CA LYS A 244 18.41 -9.22 3.56
C LYS A 244 18.05 -9.98 2.27
N CYS A 245 17.40 -9.29 1.32
CA CYS A 245 17.01 -9.84 0.03
C CYS A 245 18.21 -10.02 -0.89
N VAL A 246 19.15 -9.08 -0.91
CA VAL A 246 20.31 -9.11 -1.80
C VAL A 246 21.45 -9.97 -1.30
N LYS A 247 21.37 -10.55 -0.10
CA LYS A 247 22.37 -11.46 0.42
C LYS A 247 22.50 -12.69 -0.48
N GLY A 248 23.67 -12.80 -1.16
CA GLY A 248 23.92 -13.86 -2.13
C GLY A 248 23.46 -13.56 -3.56
N TYR A 249 22.88 -12.39 -3.81
CA TYR A 249 22.56 -11.95 -5.16
C TYR A 249 23.83 -11.57 -5.94
N THR A 250 24.01 -12.16 -7.14
CA THR A 250 25.18 -12.00 -7.99
C THR A 250 24.91 -11.16 -9.25
N GLY A 251 23.68 -10.71 -9.45
CA GLY A 251 23.31 -9.88 -10.59
C GLY A 251 23.75 -8.42 -10.47
N ASP A 252 23.35 -7.60 -11.44
CA ASP A 252 23.67 -6.18 -11.47
C ASP A 252 23.05 -5.43 -10.28
N LYS A 253 23.92 -4.86 -9.45
CA LYS A 253 23.51 -4.09 -8.26
C LYS A 253 23.31 -2.60 -8.53
N SER A 254 23.68 -2.09 -9.71
CA SER A 254 23.55 -0.68 -10.07
C SER A 254 22.10 -0.20 -10.17
N LYS A 255 21.18 -1.13 -10.31
CA LYS A 255 19.74 -0.89 -10.40
C LYS A 255 19.03 -1.02 -9.05
N LEU A 256 19.76 -1.37 -7.98
CA LEU A 256 19.18 -1.63 -6.65
C LEU A 256 19.20 -0.37 -5.79
N CYS A 257 18.04 -0.03 -5.23
CA CYS A 257 17.88 0.94 -4.17
C CYS A 257 17.68 0.17 -2.86
N ILE A 258 18.73 0.11 -2.03
CA ILE A 258 18.73 -0.74 -0.83
C ILE A 258 18.17 0.05 0.34
N LEU A 259 17.08 -0.45 0.91
CA LEU A 259 16.39 0.09 2.06
C LEU A 259 16.75 -0.69 3.32
N LYS A 260 16.66 -0.04 4.47
CA LYS A 260 16.73 -0.71 5.75
C LYS A 260 15.51 -1.59 5.97
N ASP A 261 15.72 -2.79 6.49
CA ASP A 261 14.65 -3.78 6.70
C ASP A 261 13.90 -3.50 8.01
N PHE A 262 12.60 -3.23 7.89
CA PHE A 262 11.63 -3.11 8.99
C PHE A 262 10.54 -4.17 8.88
N GLY A 263 10.84 -5.31 8.27
CA GLY A 263 9.85 -6.37 8.02
C GLY A 263 8.70 -5.86 7.16
N GLU A 264 7.48 -6.06 7.59
CA GLU A 264 6.28 -5.64 6.86
C GLU A 264 6.18 -4.12 6.68
N LEU A 265 6.71 -3.32 7.64
CA LEU A 265 6.74 -1.85 7.55
C LEU A 265 7.85 -1.29 6.63
N THR A 266 8.67 -2.14 5.99
CA THR A 266 9.57 -1.68 4.93
C THR A 266 8.81 -1.01 3.79
N SER A 267 7.53 -1.33 3.58
CA SER A 267 6.63 -0.66 2.63
C SER A 267 6.54 0.85 2.85
N VAL A 268 6.65 1.34 4.10
CA VAL A 268 6.69 2.78 4.43
C VAL A 268 7.92 3.45 3.82
N LEU A 269 9.10 2.82 3.93
CA LEU A 269 10.32 3.37 3.30
C LEU A 269 10.30 3.24 1.78
N ALA A 270 9.73 2.17 1.28
CA ALA A 270 9.73 1.87 -0.16
C ALA A 270 8.87 2.86 -0.96
N ILE A 271 7.82 3.43 -0.37
CA ILE A 271 6.95 4.39 -1.05
C ILE A 271 7.47 5.83 -1.01
N LEU A 272 8.33 6.19 -0.06
CA LEU A 272 8.82 7.56 0.13
C LEU A 272 9.32 8.22 -1.16
N PRO A 273 10.10 7.54 -2.04
CA PRO A 273 10.57 8.16 -3.28
C PRO A 273 9.46 8.70 -4.19
N MET A 274 8.24 8.20 -4.02
CA MET A 274 7.08 8.58 -4.84
C MET A 274 6.20 9.63 -4.15
N GLN A 275 6.56 10.01 -2.92
CA GLN A 275 5.85 11.01 -2.12
C GLN A 275 6.60 12.36 -2.07
N TYR A 276 7.89 12.35 -2.44
CA TYR A 276 8.76 13.51 -2.56
C TYR A 276 8.75 14.08 -3.97
#